data_898c1259f5fcefafbf6643b3f42926a9
#
_entry.id   898c1259f5fcefafbf6643b3f42926a9
#
_cell.length_a   1.000
_cell.length_b   1.000
_cell.length_c   1.000
_cell.angle_alpha   90.00
_cell.angle_beta   90.00
_cell.angle_gamma   90.00
#
_symmetry.space_group_name_H-M   'P 1'
#
loop_
_entity.id
_entity.type
_entity.pdbx_description
1 polymer ?
#
loop_
_entity_poly.entity_id
_entity_poly.type
_entity_poly.pdbx_seq_one_letter_code
_entity_poly.pdbx_strand_id
1 'polypeptide(L)'
;DLVKVDPGEFLTRDVSLRTNSNMMDEVVVSVGRYEQKLSDITVSMELLKAKDITRQSPKDLTDVLKNISGVDVTDRQPSVRGGTGWTYGVGSRCLILVDGMSVLTPGSGEINWNMIPMENVDQVEVLKGASSVLYGSSALNGLIHVKTKRPGLDPVTQVNVQGGLYGKPRQDGTPLYGGLDLSHSRRIKNFDLTVGANTFLDDGYRQDNYNRRVRVG
;
A
#
# COMPACT_ATOMS: atom_id res chain seq x y z
N ASP A 1 -28.83 -30.06 15.78
CA ASP A 1 -29.61 -31.30 15.81
C ASP A 1 -30.02 -31.60 17.24
N LEU A 2 -31.34 -31.71 17.49
CA LEU A 2 -31.88 -32.13 18.77
C LEU A 2 -31.75 -33.65 18.86
N VAL A 3 -30.97 -34.14 19.81
CA VAL A 3 -30.84 -35.57 20.08
C VAL A 3 -31.86 -35.93 21.14
N LYS A 4 -32.82 -36.81 20.79
CA LYS A 4 -33.75 -37.41 21.77
C LYS A 4 -33.05 -38.59 22.44
N VAL A 5 -33.07 -38.61 23.75
CA VAL A 5 -32.58 -39.73 24.58
C VAL A 5 -33.78 -40.24 25.37
N ASP A 6 -34.09 -41.55 25.28
CA ASP A 6 -35.16 -42.16 26.04
C ASP A 6 -34.75 -42.42 27.51
N PRO A 7 -35.72 -42.44 28.45
CA PRO A 7 -35.42 -42.65 29.85
C PRO A 7 -34.75 -44.01 30.10
N GLY A 8 -33.48 -43.97 30.56
CA GLY A 8 -32.67 -45.17 30.83
C GLY A 8 -31.61 -45.51 29.78
N GLU A 9 -31.52 -44.75 28.71
CA GLU A 9 -30.53 -44.92 27.65
C GLU A 9 -29.33 -43.99 27.88
N PHE A 10 -28.08 -44.53 27.77
CA PHE A 10 -26.85 -43.77 27.83
C PHE A 10 -26.34 -43.51 26.42
N LEU A 11 -26.35 -42.26 25.97
CA LEU A 11 -25.80 -41.86 24.68
C LEU A 11 -24.39 -41.29 24.85
N THR A 12 -23.41 -42.04 24.36
CA THR A 12 -22.01 -41.51 24.26
C THR A 12 -21.83 -40.95 22.88
N ARG A 13 -21.54 -39.65 22.80
CA ARG A 13 -21.27 -38.96 21.53
C ARG A 13 -19.87 -38.34 21.58
N ASP A 14 -18.99 -38.85 20.74
CA ASP A 14 -17.68 -38.21 20.53
C ASP A 14 -17.86 -36.94 19.69
N VAL A 15 -17.59 -35.80 20.31
CA VAL A 15 -17.63 -34.51 19.65
C VAL A 15 -16.20 -34.11 19.26
N SER A 16 -15.89 -34.17 17.98
CA SER A 16 -14.66 -33.62 17.45
C SER A 16 -14.81 -32.09 17.31
N LEU A 17 -14.21 -31.35 18.23
CA LEU A 17 -14.12 -29.89 18.12
C LEU A 17 -13.05 -29.54 17.09
N ARG A 18 -13.47 -28.98 15.97
CA ARG A 18 -12.53 -28.27 15.08
C ARG A 18 -12.16 -26.98 15.78
N THR A 19 -10.88 -26.80 16.04
CA THR A 19 -10.34 -25.51 16.48
C THR A 19 -10.67 -24.49 15.36
N ASN A 20 -11.68 -23.67 15.57
CA ASN A 20 -11.90 -22.51 14.72
C ASN A 20 -10.86 -21.46 15.15
N SER A 21 -9.64 -21.62 14.66
CA SER A 21 -8.64 -20.57 14.73
C SER A 21 -9.08 -19.46 13.78
N ASN A 22 -10.03 -18.64 14.22
CA ASN A 22 -10.04 -17.26 13.81
C ASN A 22 -8.78 -16.64 14.42
N MET A 23 -7.62 -17.00 13.86
CA MET A 23 -6.41 -16.23 14.05
C MET A 23 -6.77 -14.89 13.43
N MET A 24 -7.05 -13.90 14.26
CA MET A 24 -6.96 -12.51 13.82
C MET A 24 -5.56 -12.44 13.21
N ASP A 25 -5.49 -12.10 11.91
CA ASP A 25 -4.22 -11.96 11.20
C ASP A 25 -3.31 -11.10 12.07
N GLU A 26 -2.32 -11.71 12.67
CA GLU A 26 -1.35 -11.00 13.49
C GLU A 26 -0.64 -10.02 12.57
N VAL A 27 -0.84 -8.73 12.84
CA VAL A 27 -0.30 -7.68 12.01
C VAL A 27 1.18 -7.56 12.29
N VAL A 28 1.98 -8.02 11.35
CA VAL A 28 3.44 -7.96 11.39
C VAL A 28 3.93 -6.78 10.58
N VAL A 29 4.79 -5.97 11.16
CA VAL A 29 5.39 -4.80 10.55
C VAL A 29 6.92 -4.88 10.58
N SER A 30 7.58 -4.22 9.64
CA SER A 30 9.04 -4.32 9.47
C SER A 30 9.79 -3.02 9.71
N VAL A 31 9.14 -2.05 10.30
CA VAL A 31 9.72 -0.73 10.57
C VAL A 31 11.02 -0.76 11.40
N GLY A 32 11.25 -1.82 12.18
CA GLY A 32 12.47 -2.01 12.97
C GLY A 32 13.62 -2.71 12.23
N ARG A 33 13.57 -2.88 10.90
CA ARG A 33 14.44 -3.73 10.06
C ARG A 33 14.25 -5.24 10.28
N TYR A 34 13.37 -5.64 11.18
CA TYR A 34 12.93 -7.02 11.40
C TYR A 34 11.44 -7.03 11.66
N GLU A 35 10.82 -8.15 11.39
CA GLU A 35 9.39 -8.33 11.57
C GLU A 35 9.05 -8.32 13.06
N GLN A 36 8.13 -7.43 13.45
CA GLN A 36 7.63 -7.27 14.80
C GLN A 36 6.11 -7.22 14.82
N LYS A 37 5.51 -7.59 15.92
CA LYS A 37 4.08 -7.37 16.12
C LYS A 37 3.81 -5.88 16.27
N LEU A 38 2.73 -5.42 15.65
CA LEU A 38 2.31 -4.01 15.77
C LEU A 38 2.11 -3.58 17.23
N SER A 39 1.68 -4.51 18.10
CA SER A 39 1.49 -4.28 19.54
C SER A 39 2.79 -3.94 20.28
N ASP A 40 3.93 -4.39 19.77
CA ASP A 40 5.23 -4.26 20.44
C ASP A 40 5.97 -2.97 20.04
N ILE A 41 5.38 -2.21 19.12
CA ILE A 41 5.98 -0.98 18.61
C ILE A 41 5.62 0.20 19.50
N THR A 42 6.63 0.85 20.05
CA THR A 42 6.49 2.00 20.96
C THR A 42 6.37 3.35 20.23
N VAL A 43 6.57 3.37 18.92
CA VAL A 43 6.51 4.59 18.12
C VAL A 43 5.16 4.73 17.41
N SER A 44 4.74 5.97 17.17
CA SER A 44 3.49 6.24 16.46
C SER A 44 3.60 5.76 15.01
N MET A 45 2.83 4.73 14.69
CA MET A 45 2.78 4.13 13.37
C MET A 45 1.34 3.96 12.89
N GLU A 46 1.15 4.03 11.59
CA GLU A 46 -0.10 3.69 10.93
C GLU A 46 0.15 2.64 9.84
N LEU A 47 -0.75 1.70 9.75
CA LEU A 47 -0.68 0.61 8.81
C LEU A 47 -1.92 0.60 7.93
N LEU A 48 -1.70 0.56 6.61
CA LEU A 48 -2.77 0.33 5.63
C LEU A 48 -2.54 -1.01 4.96
N LYS A 49 -3.55 -1.86 4.98
CA LYS A 49 -3.54 -3.15 4.28
C LYS A 49 -4.00 -2.97 2.82
N ALA A 50 -3.60 -3.89 1.95
CA ALA A 50 -4.00 -3.90 0.54
C ALA A 50 -5.50 -3.69 0.32
N LYS A 51 -6.34 -4.29 1.17
CA LYS A 51 -7.80 -4.17 1.11
C LYS A 51 -8.28 -2.72 1.30
N ASP A 52 -7.67 -1.98 2.21
CA ASP A 52 -8.04 -0.60 2.50
C ASP A 52 -7.53 0.34 1.40
N ILE A 53 -6.38 0.02 0.82
CA ILE A 53 -5.81 0.73 -0.33
C ILE A 53 -6.71 0.52 -1.56
N THR A 54 -7.06 -0.71 -1.89
CA THR A 54 -7.91 -1.03 -3.05
C THR A 54 -9.29 -0.38 -2.97
N ARG A 55 -9.87 -0.28 -1.77
CA ARG A 55 -11.18 0.40 -1.56
C ARG A 55 -11.17 1.87 -1.96
N GLN A 56 -10.02 2.52 -1.86
CA GLN A 56 -9.88 3.93 -2.19
C GLN A 56 -9.71 4.18 -3.69
N SER A 57 -9.48 3.11 -4.48
CA SER A 57 -9.17 3.20 -5.93
C SER A 57 -8.15 4.30 -6.23
N PRO A 58 -6.98 4.31 -5.54
CA PRO A 58 -6.02 5.40 -5.65
C PRO A 58 -5.34 5.38 -7.02
N LYS A 59 -5.03 6.55 -7.55
CA LYS A 59 -4.26 6.70 -8.78
C LYS A 59 -2.79 6.36 -8.58
N ASP A 60 -2.26 6.74 -7.44
CA ASP A 60 -0.90 6.44 -7.01
C ASP A 60 -0.81 6.45 -5.47
N LEU A 61 0.37 6.15 -4.94
CA LEU A 61 0.57 6.12 -3.49
C LEU A 61 0.31 7.49 -2.82
N THR A 62 0.46 8.60 -3.53
CA THR A 62 0.23 9.94 -2.96
C THR A 62 -1.23 10.12 -2.53
N ASP A 63 -2.18 9.53 -3.27
CA ASP A 63 -3.60 9.59 -2.91
C ASP A 63 -3.89 8.76 -1.65
N VAL A 64 -3.22 7.64 -1.48
CA VAL A 64 -3.29 6.83 -0.25
C VAL A 64 -2.75 7.61 0.94
N LEU A 65 -1.60 8.24 0.78
CA LEU A 65 -0.91 8.96 1.85
C LEU A 65 -1.68 10.18 2.35
N LYS A 66 -2.42 10.89 1.47
CA LYS A 66 -3.25 12.03 1.85
C LYS A 66 -4.37 11.67 2.83
N ASN A 67 -4.77 10.41 2.86
CA ASN A 67 -5.83 9.92 3.75
C ASN A 67 -5.28 9.45 5.11
N ILE A 68 -3.97 9.51 5.31
CA ILE A 68 -3.32 9.12 6.56
C ILE A 68 -3.26 10.33 7.48
N SER A 69 -3.78 10.18 8.70
CA SER A 69 -3.75 11.26 9.70
C SER A 69 -2.32 11.74 9.97
N GLY A 70 -2.09 13.05 9.90
CA GLY A 70 -0.78 13.67 10.14
C GLY A 70 0.25 13.43 9.02
N VAL A 71 -0.18 12.98 7.85
CA VAL A 71 0.61 12.98 6.62
C VAL A 71 0.00 13.97 5.65
N ASP A 72 0.79 14.88 5.16
CA ASP A 72 0.44 15.83 4.11
C ASP A 72 1.30 15.59 2.87
N VAL A 73 0.72 15.77 1.70
CA VAL A 73 1.44 15.60 0.42
C VAL A 73 1.28 16.84 -0.41
N THR A 74 2.32 17.65 -0.47
CA THR A 74 2.39 18.87 -1.28
C THR A 74 3.40 18.69 -2.40
N ASP A 75 3.01 19.00 -3.64
CA ASP A 75 3.85 18.86 -4.83
C ASP A 75 4.50 17.46 -4.95
N ARG A 76 3.73 16.42 -4.62
CA ARG A 76 4.18 15.02 -4.58
C ARG A 76 5.29 14.74 -3.55
N GLN A 77 5.48 15.60 -2.56
CA GLN A 77 6.42 15.39 -1.47
C GLN A 77 5.64 15.17 -0.17
N PRO A 78 5.77 14.01 0.46
CA PRO A 78 5.12 13.73 1.73
C PRO A 78 5.82 14.46 2.86
N SER A 79 5.02 14.97 3.76
CA SER A 79 5.42 15.59 5.02
C SER A 79 4.69 14.90 6.16
N VAL A 80 5.38 14.59 7.22
CA VAL A 80 4.80 13.93 8.39
C VAL A 80 4.82 14.91 9.56
N ARG A 81 3.66 15.05 10.22
CA ARG A 81 3.46 15.93 11.39
C ARG A 81 3.89 17.39 11.15
N GLY A 82 3.63 17.92 9.95
CA GLY A 82 3.95 19.31 9.61
C GLY A 82 5.45 19.59 9.42
N GLY A 83 6.27 18.55 9.34
CA GLY A 83 7.68 18.69 9.02
C GLY A 83 7.91 19.12 7.56
N THR A 84 9.09 19.61 7.23
CA THR A 84 9.46 19.95 5.84
C THR A 84 9.58 18.68 5.01
N GLY A 85 8.79 18.52 3.96
CA GLY A 85 8.80 17.33 3.10
C GLY A 85 10.08 17.21 2.27
N TRP A 86 10.37 18.25 1.48
CA TRP A 86 11.55 18.32 0.62
C TRP A 86 12.21 19.68 0.71
N THR A 87 13.51 19.71 0.59
CA THR A 87 14.28 20.96 0.63
C THR A 87 15.39 20.89 -0.41
N TYR A 88 15.57 21.97 -1.16
CA TYR A 88 16.65 22.06 -2.14
C TYR A 88 18.01 21.80 -1.50
N GLY A 89 18.81 20.96 -2.13
CA GLY A 89 20.14 20.56 -1.66
C GLY A 89 20.14 19.50 -0.55
N VAL A 90 19.01 19.21 0.06
CA VAL A 90 18.86 18.18 1.13
C VAL A 90 18.01 17.00 0.68
N GLY A 91 17.08 17.23 -0.26
CA GLY A 91 16.14 16.23 -0.74
C GLY A 91 14.96 16.00 0.19
N SER A 92 14.31 14.85 0.04
CA SER A 92 13.18 14.44 0.89
C SER A 92 13.65 14.10 2.31
N ARG A 93 12.90 14.57 3.30
CA ARG A 93 13.10 14.23 4.72
C ARG A 93 12.14 13.13 5.20
N CYS A 94 11.27 12.68 4.33
CA CYS A 94 10.46 11.50 4.52
C CYS A 94 11.02 10.41 3.60
N LEU A 95 11.56 9.37 4.20
CA LEU A 95 12.13 8.25 3.44
C LEU A 95 11.01 7.34 2.98
N ILE A 96 11.04 6.96 1.70
CA ILE A 96 10.15 5.92 1.17
C ILE A 96 11.00 4.72 0.78
N LEU A 97 10.57 3.55 1.28
CA LEU A 97 11.16 2.26 0.96
C LEU A 97 10.12 1.38 0.26
N VAL A 98 10.57 0.61 -0.71
CA VAL A 98 9.83 -0.51 -1.29
C VAL A 98 10.64 -1.77 -0.99
N ASP A 99 10.07 -2.68 -0.20
CA ASP A 99 10.73 -3.90 0.28
C ASP A 99 12.14 -3.66 0.86
N GLY A 100 12.29 -2.54 1.59
CA GLY A 100 13.55 -2.14 2.20
C GLY A 100 14.51 -1.36 1.30
N MET A 101 14.20 -1.20 0.02
CA MET A 101 15.00 -0.40 -0.93
C MET A 101 14.47 1.02 -1.04
N SER A 102 15.37 2.01 -0.95
CA SER A 102 15.01 3.42 -1.11
C SER A 102 14.62 3.74 -2.55
N VAL A 103 13.50 4.45 -2.71
CA VAL A 103 13.02 4.97 -4.00
C VAL A 103 13.37 6.44 -4.22
N LEU A 104 14.32 6.97 -3.44
CA LEU A 104 14.82 8.32 -3.63
C LEU A 104 15.79 8.37 -4.81
N THR A 105 15.63 9.39 -5.65
CA THR A 105 16.51 9.63 -6.79
C THR A 105 17.89 10.05 -6.29
N PRO A 106 18.97 9.38 -6.71
CA PRO A 106 20.32 9.80 -6.38
C PRO A 106 20.60 11.24 -6.82
N GLY A 107 21.19 12.04 -5.94
CA GLY A 107 21.56 13.43 -6.20
C GLY A 107 20.47 14.44 -5.84
N SER A 108 19.25 14.33 -6.33
CA SER A 108 18.17 15.28 -5.99
C SER A 108 17.44 14.92 -4.69
N GLY A 109 17.47 13.65 -4.29
CA GLY A 109 16.71 13.14 -3.15
C GLY A 109 15.20 13.25 -3.33
N GLU A 110 14.73 13.37 -4.56
CA GLU A 110 13.30 13.33 -4.89
C GLU A 110 12.78 11.91 -4.90
N ILE A 111 11.48 11.77 -4.64
CA ILE A 111 10.84 10.45 -4.63
C ILE A 111 10.53 10.02 -6.07
N ASN A 112 11.02 8.85 -6.46
CA ASN A 112 10.66 8.23 -7.73
C ASN A 112 9.39 7.37 -7.57
N TRP A 113 8.25 8.01 -7.73
CA TRP A 113 6.94 7.35 -7.58
C TRP A 113 6.68 6.24 -8.59
N ASN A 114 7.39 6.25 -9.71
CA ASN A 114 7.22 5.21 -10.74
C ASN A 114 7.83 3.85 -10.32
N MET A 115 8.69 3.85 -9.31
CA MET A 115 9.26 2.61 -8.75
C MET A 115 8.32 1.90 -7.77
N ILE A 116 7.13 2.45 -7.51
CA ILE A 116 6.18 1.86 -6.56
C ILE A 116 5.13 1.08 -7.32
N PRO A 117 5.14 -0.26 -7.26
CA PRO A 117 4.22 -1.12 -7.99
C PRO A 117 2.87 -1.20 -7.26
N MET A 118 1.99 -0.23 -7.49
CA MET A 118 0.70 -0.11 -6.77
C MET A 118 -0.17 -1.38 -6.91
N GLU A 119 -0.09 -2.07 -8.04
CA GLU A 119 -0.82 -3.31 -8.31
C GLU A 119 -0.35 -4.48 -7.44
N ASN A 120 0.86 -4.40 -6.92
CA ASN A 120 1.48 -5.44 -6.09
C ASN A 120 1.67 -5.05 -4.63
N VAL A 121 1.13 -3.92 -4.19
CA VAL A 121 1.22 -3.51 -2.79
C VAL A 121 0.39 -4.43 -1.90
N ASP A 122 1.02 -4.93 -0.83
CA ASP A 122 0.37 -5.71 0.23
C ASP A 122 0.01 -4.83 1.42
N GLN A 123 0.96 -4.04 1.88
CA GLN A 123 0.73 -3.09 2.97
C GLN A 123 1.64 -1.86 2.87
N VAL A 124 1.17 -0.77 3.46
CA VAL A 124 1.93 0.47 3.62
C VAL A 124 2.04 0.78 5.11
N GLU A 125 3.27 0.86 5.59
CA GLU A 125 3.61 1.17 6.97
C GLU A 125 4.11 2.62 7.02
N VAL A 126 3.48 3.46 7.83
CA VAL A 126 3.87 4.86 7.99
C VAL A 126 4.32 5.11 9.41
N LEU A 127 5.62 5.29 9.59
CA LEU A 127 6.22 5.65 10.85
C LEU A 127 6.27 7.17 10.98
N LYS A 128 5.60 7.69 12.01
CA LYS A 128 5.44 9.13 12.23
C LYS A 128 6.44 9.64 13.26
N GLY A 129 7.54 10.17 12.78
CA GLY A 129 8.59 10.73 13.62
C GLY A 129 9.99 10.40 13.12
N ALA A 130 10.99 10.84 13.87
CA ALA A 130 12.37 10.65 13.50
C ALA A 130 12.79 9.19 13.54
N SER A 131 13.18 8.66 12.40
CA SER A 131 13.70 7.31 12.22
C SER A 131 15.14 7.32 11.70
N SER A 132 15.78 8.48 11.75
CA SER A 132 17.13 8.70 11.22
C SER A 132 18.21 7.81 11.85
N VAL A 133 18.00 7.38 13.10
CA VAL A 133 18.92 6.46 13.78
C VAL A 133 19.00 5.10 13.06
N LEU A 134 17.87 4.62 12.52
CA LEU A 134 17.81 3.32 11.85
C LEU A 134 17.99 3.42 10.33
N TYR A 135 17.56 4.54 9.73
CA TYR A 135 17.40 4.67 8.29
C TYR A 135 18.16 5.84 7.66
N GLY A 136 18.93 6.58 8.47
CA GLY A 136 19.74 7.71 7.99
C GLY A 136 18.98 9.04 7.86
N SER A 137 19.68 10.06 7.36
CA SER A 137 19.21 11.45 7.35
C SER A 137 17.93 11.70 6.55
N SER A 138 17.62 10.87 5.56
CA SER A 138 16.38 11.00 4.78
C SER A 138 15.12 10.62 5.57
N ALA A 139 15.25 9.99 6.74
CA ALA A 139 14.13 9.60 7.59
C ALA A 139 13.94 10.53 8.80
N LEU A 140 14.22 11.83 8.65
CA LEU A 140 14.12 12.81 9.74
C LEU A 140 12.69 13.07 10.18
N ASN A 141 11.75 13.17 9.24
CA ASN A 141 10.35 13.48 9.53
C ASN A 141 9.50 12.24 9.65
N GLY A 142 9.90 11.16 8.97
CA GLY A 142 9.16 9.90 8.98
C GLY A 142 9.68 8.91 7.96
N LEU A 143 9.11 7.74 8.01
CA LEU A 143 9.40 6.64 7.10
C LEU A 143 8.08 6.10 6.55
N ILE A 144 8.03 5.89 5.25
CA ILE A 144 6.94 5.19 4.57
C ILE A 144 7.53 3.92 3.96
N HIS A 145 7.10 2.78 4.44
CA HIS A 145 7.55 1.49 3.95
C HIS A 145 6.42 0.79 3.21
N VAL A 146 6.62 0.57 1.93
CA VAL A 146 5.71 -0.16 1.06
C VAL A 146 6.20 -1.60 0.98
N LYS A 147 5.36 -2.54 1.37
CA LYS A 147 5.62 -3.96 1.20
C LYS A 147 4.83 -4.48 0.01
N THR A 148 5.51 -5.27 -0.81
CA THR A 148 4.85 -5.96 -1.93
C THR A 148 4.35 -7.34 -1.50
N LYS A 149 3.34 -7.83 -2.21
CA LYS A 149 2.78 -9.17 -2.02
C LYS A 149 3.85 -10.21 -2.35
N ARG A 150 4.02 -11.15 -1.44
CA ARG A 150 4.87 -12.33 -1.72
C ARG A 150 4.08 -13.37 -2.49
N PRO A 151 4.60 -13.88 -3.60
CA PRO A 151 3.95 -14.94 -4.36
C PRO A 151 3.71 -16.19 -3.51
N GLY A 152 2.50 -16.72 -3.59
CA GLY A 152 2.15 -18.02 -3.01
C GLY A 152 2.61 -19.18 -3.90
N LEU A 153 2.31 -20.40 -3.47
CA LEU A 153 2.55 -21.61 -4.28
C LEU A 153 1.63 -21.64 -5.51
N ASP A 154 0.41 -21.18 -5.36
CA ASP A 154 -0.55 -21.06 -6.45
C ASP A 154 -0.29 -19.79 -7.25
N PRO A 155 -0.32 -19.87 -8.59
CA PRO A 155 -0.20 -18.68 -9.42
C PRO A 155 -1.44 -17.81 -9.30
N VAL A 156 -1.22 -16.51 -9.08
CA VAL A 156 -2.30 -15.53 -8.97
C VAL A 156 -2.15 -14.49 -10.07
N THR A 157 -3.21 -14.31 -10.85
CA THR A 157 -3.31 -13.22 -11.83
C THR A 157 -4.40 -12.25 -11.39
N GLN A 158 -4.07 -10.98 -11.29
CA GLN A 158 -5.02 -9.93 -10.95
C GLN A 158 -5.11 -8.94 -12.10
N VAL A 159 -6.34 -8.59 -12.46
CA VAL A 159 -6.64 -7.55 -13.45
C VAL A 159 -7.57 -6.56 -12.78
N ASN A 160 -7.16 -5.30 -12.75
CA ASN A 160 -7.97 -4.23 -12.23
C ASN A 160 -8.22 -3.20 -13.33
N VAL A 161 -9.49 -2.89 -13.57
CA VAL A 161 -9.91 -1.89 -14.55
C VAL A 161 -10.67 -0.81 -13.81
N GLN A 162 -10.25 0.42 -13.98
CA GLN A 162 -10.89 1.57 -13.36
C GLN A 162 -11.17 2.63 -14.41
N GLY A 163 -12.28 3.36 -14.21
CA GLY A 163 -12.64 4.44 -15.11
C GLY A 163 -13.70 5.34 -14.49
N GLY A 164 -13.71 6.59 -14.91
CA GLY A 164 -14.68 7.55 -14.42
C GLY A 164 -14.68 8.86 -15.19
N LEU A 165 -15.61 9.71 -14.78
CA LEU A 165 -15.86 11.02 -15.33
C LEU A 165 -15.67 12.08 -14.27
N TYR A 166 -15.03 13.18 -14.61
CA TYR A 166 -15.05 14.34 -13.72
C TYR A 166 -16.40 15.08 -13.83
N GLY A 167 -17.00 15.43 -12.70
CA GLY A 167 -18.39 15.88 -12.58
C GLY A 167 -18.75 17.23 -13.23
N LYS A 168 -17.82 17.94 -13.85
CA LYS A 168 -18.11 19.13 -14.66
C LYS A 168 -17.60 18.92 -16.09
N PRO A 169 -18.47 19.04 -17.11
CA PRO A 169 -18.03 18.98 -18.48
C PRO A 169 -17.05 20.13 -18.74
N ARG A 170 -15.96 19.79 -19.38
CA ARG A 170 -15.00 20.73 -19.94
C ARG A 170 -15.66 21.45 -21.13
N GLN A 171 -15.28 22.69 -21.42
CA GLN A 171 -15.82 23.38 -22.59
C GLN A 171 -15.59 22.61 -23.90
N ASP A 172 -14.54 21.79 -23.96
CA ASP A 172 -14.13 21.02 -25.14
C ASP A 172 -14.29 19.51 -25.01
N GLY A 173 -15.17 19.02 -24.13
CA GLY A 173 -15.42 17.59 -23.96
C GLY A 173 -15.61 17.14 -22.52
N THR A 174 -15.94 15.85 -22.36
CA THR A 174 -16.11 15.24 -21.05
C THR A 174 -14.75 14.77 -20.54
N PRO A 175 -14.24 15.31 -19.42
CA PRO A 175 -12.97 14.88 -18.87
C PRO A 175 -13.07 13.45 -18.31
N LEU A 176 -12.32 12.56 -18.93
CA LEU A 176 -12.28 11.14 -18.62
C LEU A 176 -11.00 10.79 -17.87
N TYR A 177 -11.09 9.79 -17.02
CA TYR A 177 -9.92 9.07 -16.54
C TYR A 177 -10.16 7.57 -16.65
N GLY A 178 -9.09 6.82 -16.84
CA GLY A 178 -9.14 5.37 -16.88
C GLY A 178 -7.80 4.73 -16.60
N GLY A 179 -7.81 3.54 -16.07
CA GLY A 179 -6.62 2.78 -15.75
C GLY A 179 -6.83 1.29 -15.92
N LEU A 180 -5.74 0.62 -16.23
CA LEU A 180 -5.65 -0.82 -16.31
C LEU A 180 -4.39 -1.25 -15.55
N ASP A 181 -4.56 -2.11 -14.55
CA ASP A 181 -3.47 -2.74 -13.83
C ASP A 181 -3.53 -4.24 -14.07
N LEU A 182 -2.41 -4.82 -14.41
CA LEU A 182 -2.24 -6.26 -14.58
C LEU A 182 -1.09 -6.71 -13.69
N SER A 183 -1.30 -7.74 -12.90
CA SER A 183 -0.22 -8.38 -12.16
C SER A 183 -0.35 -9.89 -12.20
N HIS A 184 0.77 -10.57 -12.35
CA HIS A 184 0.88 -12.01 -12.27
C HIS A 184 1.99 -12.37 -11.30
N SER A 185 1.70 -13.21 -10.32
CA SER A 185 2.65 -13.66 -9.32
C SER A 185 2.64 -15.17 -9.19
N ARG A 186 3.83 -15.77 -9.10
CA ARG A 186 4.00 -17.21 -8.95
C ARG A 186 5.31 -17.54 -8.25
N ARG A 187 5.27 -18.52 -7.36
CA ARG A 187 6.48 -19.15 -6.80
C ARG A 187 6.85 -20.40 -7.62
N ILE A 188 8.11 -20.45 -8.08
CA ILE A 188 8.67 -21.56 -8.83
C ILE A 188 9.81 -22.14 -8.00
N LYS A 189 9.53 -23.19 -7.23
CA LYS A 189 10.47 -23.74 -6.25
C LYS A 189 10.94 -22.68 -5.24
N ASN A 190 12.19 -22.27 -5.32
CA ASN A 190 12.82 -21.27 -4.46
C ASN A 190 12.86 -19.86 -5.08
N PHE A 191 12.23 -19.70 -6.25
CA PHE A 191 12.23 -18.43 -6.96
C PHE A 191 10.83 -17.83 -6.98
N ASP A 192 10.72 -16.59 -6.51
CA ASP A 192 9.49 -15.80 -6.52
C ASP A 192 9.50 -14.88 -7.74
N LEU A 193 8.52 -15.04 -8.62
CA LEU A 193 8.34 -14.22 -9.80
C LEU A 193 7.07 -13.40 -9.65
N THR A 194 7.20 -12.09 -9.80
CA THR A 194 6.07 -11.16 -9.93
C THR A 194 6.33 -10.27 -11.14
N VAL A 195 5.34 -10.21 -12.01
CA VAL A 195 5.34 -9.33 -13.19
C VAL A 195 4.11 -8.46 -13.11
N GLY A 196 4.28 -7.15 -13.23
CA GLY A 196 3.20 -6.19 -13.21
C GLY A 196 3.31 -5.22 -14.39
N ALA A 197 2.17 -4.73 -14.83
CA ALA A 197 2.08 -3.65 -15.80
C ALA A 197 0.88 -2.77 -15.43
N ASN A 198 1.07 -1.47 -15.48
CA ASN A 198 -0.02 -0.54 -15.25
C ASN A 198 -0.04 0.57 -16.30
N THR A 199 -1.23 1.07 -16.58
CA THR A 199 -1.42 2.26 -17.40
C THR A 199 -2.55 3.09 -16.84
N PHE A 200 -2.37 4.39 -16.83
CA PHE A 200 -3.35 5.33 -16.35
C PHE A 200 -3.43 6.53 -17.30
N LEU A 201 -4.64 6.84 -17.74
CA LEU A 201 -4.95 7.95 -18.61
C LEU A 201 -5.82 8.94 -17.84
N ASP A 202 -5.47 10.21 -17.85
CA ASP A 202 -6.21 11.25 -17.14
C ASP A 202 -6.20 12.53 -17.97
N ASP A 203 -7.38 12.96 -18.41
CA ASP A 203 -7.55 14.21 -19.16
C ASP A 203 -7.48 15.44 -18.24
N GLY A 204 -7.40 15.25 -16.92
CA GLY A 204 -7.31 16.30 -15.92
C GLY A 204 -8.63 17.00 -15.63
N TYR A 205 -8.74 17.57 -14.43
CA TYR A 205 -9.93 18.29 -13.97
C TYR A 205 -9.94 19.77 -14.39
N ARG A 206 -8.77 20.39 -14.53
CA ARG A 206 -8.63 21.83 -14.83
C ARG A 206 -8.31 22.06 -16.30
N GLN A 207 -8.91 23.10 -16.83
CA GLN A 207 -8.74 23.52 -18.22
C GLN A 207 -7.30 23.91 -18.59
N ASP A 208 -6.51 24.34 -17.59
CA ASP A 208 -5.12 24.80 -17.76
C ASP A 208 -4.09 23.66 -17.84
N ASN A 209 -4.50 22.42 -17.55
CA ASN A 209 -3.64 21.27 -17.65
C ASN A 209 -3.81 20.56 -18.99
N TYR A 210 -3.24 21.11 -20.04
CA TYR A 210 -3.20 20.52 -21.39
C TYR A 210 -2.41 19.20 -21.48
N ASN A 211 -1.79 18.76 -20.40
CA ASN A 211 -0.97 17.57 -20.40
C ASN A 211 -1.82 16.36 -20.02
N ARG A 212 -2.25 15.63 -21.04
CA ARG A 212 -2.74 14.26 -20.88
C ARG A 212 -1.66 13.45 -20.16
N ARG A 213 -1.92 13.07 -18.93
CA ARG A 213 -0.99 12.24 -18.15
C ARG A 213 -1.19 10.79 -18.57
N VAL A 214 -0.19 10.24 -19.24
CA VAL A 214 -0.10 8.80 -19.51
C VAL A 214 0.96 8.25 -18.58
N ARG A 215 0.58 7.31 -17.75
CA ARG A 215 1.52 6.52 -16.92
C ARG A 215 1.50 5.09 -17.44
N VAL A 216 2.67 4.59 -17.79
CA VAL A 216 2.91 3.19 -18.13
C VAL A 216 4.03 2.72 -17.22
N GLY A 217 3.79 1.67 -16.48
CA GLY A 217 4.76 1.04 -15.59
C GLY A 217 4.81 -0.47 -15.80
#